data_3d4e2c5cbd1d8bf5b03ee57d8ae2c3af
#
_entry.id   3d4e2c5cbd1d8bf5b03ee57d8ae2c3af
#
_cell.length_a   1.000
_cell.length_b   1.000
_cell.length_c   1.000
_cell.angle_alpha   90.00
_cell.angle_beta   90.00
_cell.angle_gamma   90.00
#
_symmetry.space_group_name_H-M   'P 1'
#
loop_
_entity.id
_entity.type
_entity.pdbx_description
1 polymer ?
#
loop_
_entity_poly.entity_id
_entity_poly.type
_entity_poly.pdbx_seq_one_letter_code
_entity_poly.pdbx_strand_id
1 'polypeptide(L)'
;MIQLLEHFTYKKLIRFTIPTVAMMIFTSVYGVVDGLFVSNVAGSESFAGVNLIMPALMMLGSVGFMIGTGGSALVSKTIGEGNKKLANRYFSMLIYFLVIASIVLAAIGILFIRQISELLGAEGEMVNICSVYGRTLLFALPFFMLQNCFQSFLVVAEKPAMGLGVSLAVGLTNMVLDFLFIYVFGLGVFGAALATGISQFIGAMIPIFYFARKNKSPLKLVKTKLELKPILKTCTNGSSEMVTNISMSLVNMLYNLQLVKYAGYDGVVAYGIIMYVGFIFVGTYLGYSVGVAPIIGYHYGAGNTDELKSLFKKSLILLSATAVILTACAEIFSSALAGIFVGYNKELHDMTTNAICLFALSYIISGINIFASAFFTALNNGLVSAIISFLRTLVFQIAFIFILCSQQKKI
;
A
#
# COMPACT_ATOMS: atom_id res chain seq x y z
N MET A 1 -4.03 -25.98 8.44
CA MET A 1 -4.22 -24.72 7.69
C MET A 1 -5.45 -24.07 8.28
N ILE A 2 -5.42 -22.80 8.65
CA ILE A 2 -6.58 -22.08 9.23
C ILE A 2 -7.50 -21.73 8.06
N GLN A 3 -8.79 -22.10 8.16
CA GLN A 3 -9.79 -21.82 7.13
C GLN A 3 -10.68 -20.65 7.52
N LEU A 4 -11.22 -19.91 6.54
CA LEU A 4 -12.07 -18.73 6.79
C LEU A 4 -13.35 -19.05 7.57
N LEU A 5 -13.83 -20.31 7.46
CA LEU A 5 -15.06 -20.79 8.11
C LEU A 5 -14.92 -21.07 9.63
N GLU A 6 -13.67 -21.10 10.14
CA GLU A 6 -13.42 -21.47 11.54
C GLU A 6 -13.79 -20.34 12.52
N HIS A 7 -14.07 -20.72 13.76
CA HIS A 7 -14.13 -19.72 14.86
C HIS A 7 -12.72 -19.20 15.18
N PHE A 8 -12.55 -17.88 15.20
CA PHE A 8 -11.26 -17.23 15.41
C PHE A 8 -11.06 -16.82 16.87
N THR A 9 -10.22 -17.57 17.57
CA THR A 9 -9.62 -17.14 18.84
C THR A 9 -8.53 -16.10 18.59
N TYR A 10 -8.10 -15.33 19.60
CA TYR A 10 -6.98 -14.39 19.47
C TYR A 10 -5.73 -15.03 18.87
N LYS A 11 -5.36 -16.25 19.33
CA LYS A 11 -4.20 -16.99 18.82
C LYS A 11 -4.32 -17.32 17.33
N LYS A 12 -5.50 -17.78 16.91
CA LYS A 12 -5.74 -18.10 15.48
C LYS A 12 -5.72 -16.84 14.62
N LEU A 13 -6.33 -15.75 15.10
CA LEU A 13 -6.40 -14.48 14.40
C LEU A 13 -5.00 -13.90 14.19
N ILE A 14 -4.18 -13.82 15.23
CA ILE A 14 -2.79 -13.38 15.16
C ILE A 14 -2.00 -14.28 14.20
N ARG A 15 -2.08 -15.61 14.34
CA ARG A 15 -1.36 -16.54 13.47
C ARG A 15 -1.74 -16.42 12.00
N PHE A 16 -2.99 -16.06 11.71
CA PHE A 16 -3.46 -15.88 10.34
C PHE A 16 -3.02 -14.54 9.75
N THR A 17 -2.99 -13.46 10.55
CA THR A 17 -2.69 -12.10 10.10
C THR A 17 -1.19 -11.74 10.17
N ILE A 18 -0.37 -12.41 10.99
CA ILE A 18 1.09 -12.15 11.06
C ILE A 18 1.76 -12.19 9.68
N PRO A 19 1.51 -13.15 8.78
CA PRO A 19 2.15 -13.15 7.47
C PRO A 19 1.79 -11.92 6.63
N THR A 20 0.57 -11.40 6.70
CA THR A 20 0.16 -10.19 6.00
C THR A 20 0.76 -8.92 6.63
N VAL A 21 0.89 -8.88 7.94
CA VAL A 21 1.62 -7.81 8.63
C VAL A 21 3.09 -7.79 8.21
N ALA A 22 3.76 -8.94 8.29
CA ALA A 22 5.16 -9.07 7.86
C ALA A 22 5.33 -8.71 6.37
N MET A 23 4.38 -9.10 5.50
CA MET A 23 4.36 -8.75 4.09
C MET A 23 4.33 -7.23 3.89
N MET A 24 3.44 -6.51 4.57
CA MET A 24 3.30 -5.05 4.42
C MET A 24 4.52 -4.30 4.98
N ILE A 25 5.05 -4.71 6.12
CA ILE A 25 6.27 -4.12 6.69
C ILE A 25 7.44 -4.33 5.73
N PHE A 26 7.64 -5.55 5.24
CA PHE A 26 8.72 -5.86 4.30
C PHE A 26 8.60 -5.06 2.99
N THR A 27 7.37 -4.93 2.45
CA THR A 27 7.11 -4.12 1.25
C THR A 27 7.50 -2.66 1.47
N SER A 28 7.23 -2.10 2.65
CA SER A 28 7.64 -0.73 2.99
C SER A 28 9.16 -0.60 3.09
N VAL A 29 9.83 -1.58 3.72
CA VAL A 29 11.29 -1.56 3.90
C VAL A 29 12.03 -1.67 2.56
N TYR A 30 11.64 -2.61 1.69
CA TYR A 30 12.34 -2.74 0.41
C TYR A 30 12.15 -1.52 -0.49
N GLY A 31 10.99 -0.85 -0.43
CA GLY A 31 10.78 0.41 -1.15
C GLY A 31 11.73 1.54 -0.70
N VAL A 32 12.09 1.57 0.58
CA VAL A 32 13.12 2.48 1.09
C VAL A 32 14.51 2.12 0.54
N VAL A 33 14.83 0.83 0.49
CA VAL A 33 16.13 0.36 -0.06
C VAL A 33 16.26 0.68 -1.54
N ASP A 34 15.20 0.49 -2.35
CA ASP A 34 15.15 0.88 -3.77
C ASP A 34 15.45 2.39 -3.92
N GLY A 35 14.79 3.24 -3.14
CA GLY A 35 15.06 4.69 -3.13
C GLY A 35 16.50 5.04 -2.76
N LEU A 36 17.13 4.30 -1.83
CA LEU A 36 18.53 4.49 -1.48
C LEU A 36 19.49 4.11 -2.63
N PHE A 37 19.21 3.06 -3.37
CA PHE A 37 20.01 2.71 -4.57
C PHE A 37 19.93 3.80 -5.63
N VAL A 38 18.72 4.30 -5.94
CA VAL A 38 18.54 5.36 -6.92
C VAL A 38 19.25 6.64 -6.45
N SER A 39 19.08 7.04 -5.19
CA SER A 39 19.68 8.28 -4.66
C SER A 39 21.20 8.24 -4.65
N ASN A 40 21.81 7.15 -4.17
CA ASN A 40 23.26 7.09 -3.94
C ASN A 40 24.06 6.65 -5.16
N VAL A 41 23.45 5.91 -6.09
CA VAL A 41 24.18 5.34 -7.25
C VAL A 41 23.77 6.00 -8.56
N ALA A 42 22.47 6.24 -8.81
CA ALA A 42 22.02 6.92 -10.03
C ALA A 42 22.11 8.46 -9.95
N GLY A 43 22.32 9.01 -8.74
CA GLY A 43 22.55 10.44 -8.49
C GLY A 43 21.30 11.21 -8.09
N SER A 44 21.51 12.39 -7.51
CA SER A 44 20.46 13.23 -6.92
C SER A 44 19.43 13.71 -7.95
N GLU A 45 19.84 14.03 -9.17
CA GLU A 45 18.95 14.46 -10.25
C GLU A 45 18.02 13.33 -10.69
N SER A 46 18.56 12.11 -10.81
CA SER A 46 17.78 10.89 -11.08
C SER A 46 16.76 10.62 -9.98
N PHE A 47 17.17 10.74 -8.73
CA PHE A 47 16.30 10.57 -7.58
C PHE A 47 15.18 11.60 -7.53
N ALA A 48 15.48 12.87 -7.85
CA ALA A 48 14.49 13.93 -7.95
C ALA A 48 13.45 13.63 -9.05
N GLY A 49 13.89 13.21 -10.24
CA GLY A 49 13.00 12.85 -11.35
C GLY A 49 12.10 11.64 -11.02
N VAL A 50 12.65 10.62 -10.37
CA VAL A 50 11.85 9.46 -9.90
C VAL A 50 10.78 9.91 -8.90
N ASN A 51 11.14 10.71 -7.90
CA ASN A 51 10.19 11.21 -6.91
C ASN A 51 9.09 12.09 -7.51
N LEU A 52 9.42 12.84 -8.57
CA LEU A 52 8.47 13.71 -9.24
C LEU A 52 7.40 12.93 -10.00
N ILE A 53 7.78 11.84 -10.71
CA ILE A 53 6.84 11.05 -11.53
C ILE A 53 6.10 9.95 -10.73
N MET A 54 6.68 9.49 -9.60
CA MET A 54 6.12 8.40 -8.78
C MET A 54 4.65 8.60 -8.36
N PRO A 55 4.19 9.79 -7.91
CA PRO A 55 2.79 9.99 -7.55
C PRO A 55 1.82 9.68 -8.69
N ALA A 56 2.14 10.05 -9.94
CA ALA A 56 1.31 9.75 -11.10
C ALA A 56 1.27 8.23 -11.39
N LEU A 57 2.41 7.55 -11.30
CA LEU A 57 2.49 6.10 -11.49
C LEU A 57 1.72 5.34 -10.39
N MET A 58 1.85 5.78 -9.13
CA MET A 58 1.10 5.21 -8.00
C MET A 58 -0.41 5.43 -8.13
N MET A 59 -0.83 6.59 -8.64
CA MET A 59 -2.24 6.87 -8.89
C MET A 59 -2.82 5.90 -9.94
N LEU A 60 -2.13 5.65 -11.04
CA LEU A 60 -2.53 4.64 -12.03
C LEU A 60 -2.53 3.24 -11.43
N GLY A 61 -1.49 2.90 -10.69
CA GLY A 61 -1.33 1.59 -10.01
C GLY A 61 -2.36 1.32 -8.92
N SER A 62 -2.96 2.37 -8.33
CA SER A 62 -3.95 2.25 -7.24
C SER A 62 -5.21 1.49 -7.65
N VAL A 63 -5.49 1.38 -8.96
CA VAL A 63 -6.56 0.51 -9.48
C VAL A 63 -6.33 -0.95 -9.11
N GLY A 64 -5.08 -1.42 -9.04
CA GLY A 64 -4.74 -2.76 -8.57
C GLY A 64 -5.16 -3.00 -7.12
N PHE A 65 -4.90 -2.04 -6.24
CA PHE A 65 -5.35 -2.08 -4.84
C PHE A 65 -6.89 -2.03 -4.74
N MET A 66 -7.53 -1.14 -5.51
CA MET A 66 -8.98 -1.02 -5.54
C MET A 66 -9.66 -2.34 -5.92
N ILE A 67 -9.20 -3.00 -6.98
CA ILE A 67 -9.74 -4.28 -7.42
C ILE A 67 -9.37 -5.41 -6.43
N GLY A 68 -8.18 -5.36 -5.84
CA GLY A 68 -7.73 -6.33 -4.84
C GLY A 68 -8.61 -6.32 -3.59
N THR A 69 -8.79 -5.17 -2.95
CA THR A 69 -9.55 -5.03 -1.71
C THR A 69 -11.06 -5.16 -1.93
N GLY A 70 -11.62 -4.43 -2.91
CA GLY A 70 -13.04 -4.53 -3.24
C GLY A 70 -13.45 -5.91 -3.75
N GLY A 71 -12.58 -6.52 -4.57
CA GLY A 71 -12.80 -7.86 -5.11
C GLY A 71 -12.66 -8.96 -4.05
N SER A 72 -11.68 -8.86 -3.17
CA SER A 72 -11.52 -9.82 -2.06
C SER A 72 -12.75 -9.84 -1.15
N ALA A 73 -13.34 -8.68 -0.87
CA ALA A 73 -14.57 -8.56 -0.09
C ALA A 73 -15.77 -9.19 -0.81
N LEU A 74 -15.95 -8.94 -2.11
CA LEU A 74 -17.02 -9.55 -2.90
C LEU A 74 -16.88 -11.08 -2.97
N VAL A 75 -15.67 -11.55 -3.24
CA VAL A 75 -15.38 -12.99 -3.43
C VAL A 75 -15.47 -13.73 -2.09
N SER A 76 -14.91 -13.22 -1.01
CA SER A 76 -14.99 -13.85 0.31
C SER A 76 -16.44 -13.93 0.82
N LYS A 77 -17.25 -12.88 0.62
CA LYS A 77 -18.68 -12.91 0.89
C LYS A 77 -19.38 -14.00 0.10
N THR A 78 -19.12 -14.11 -1.21
CA THR A 78 -19.74 -15.12 -2.07
C THR A 78 -19.35 -16.56 -1.68
N ILE A 79 -18.11 -16.75 -1.17
CA ILE A 79 -17.69 -18.04 -0.59
C ILE A 79 -18.51 -18.32 0.69
N GLY A 80 -18.70 -17.32 1.56
CA GLY A 80 -19.50 -17.43 2.78
C GLY A 80 -20.97 -17.76 2.51
N GLU A 81 -21.54 -17.23 1.43
CA GLU A 81 -22.89 -17.58 0.93
C GLU A 81 -22.97 -19.04 0.39
N GLY A 82 -21.87 -19.80 0.41
CA GLY A 82 -21.80 -21.19 -0.07
C GLY A 82 -21.59 -21.33 -1.57
N ASN A 83 -21.54 -20.26 -2.35
CA ASN A 83 -21.46 -20.30 -3.81
C ASN A 83 -20.02 -20.22 -4.34
N LYS A 84 -19.24 -21.28 -4.10
CA LYS A 84 -17.83 -21.36 -4.57
C LYS A 84 -17.68 -21.25 -6.09
N LYS A 85 -18.65 -21.71 -6.88
CA LYS A 85 -18.60 -21.60 -8.36
C LYS A 85 -18.68 -20.14 -8.80
N LEU A 86 -19.60 -19.37 -8.22
CA LEU A 86 -19.76 -17.94 -8.50
C LEU A 86 -18.56 -17.14 -8.00
N ALA A 87 -18.03 -17.47 -6.82
CA ALA A 87 -16.83 -16.83 -6.28
C ALA A 87 -15.62 -17.00 -7.24
N ASN A 88 -15.40 -18.18 -7.80
CA ASN A 88 -14.34 -18.42 -8.78
C ASN A 88 -14.57 -17.65 -10.10
N ARG A 89 -15.84 -17.51 -10.53
CA ARG A 89 -16.19 -16.69 -11.70
C ARG A 89 -15.89 -15.22 -11.43
N TYR A 90 -16.28 -14.67 -10.29
CA TYR A 90 -15.97 -13.30 -9.90
C TYR A 90 -14.47 -13.05 -9.79
N PHE A 91 -13.74 -13.92 -9.10
CA PHE A 91 -12.28 -13.86 -9.04
C PHE A 91 -11.64 -13.77 -10.42
N SER A 92 -11.95 -14.74 -11.30
CA SER A 92 -11.37 -14.78 -12.66
C SER A 92 -11.76 -13.57 -13.51
N MET A 93 -13.00 -13.14 -13.42
CA MET A 93 -13.51 -11.95 -14.11
C MET A 93 -12.76 -10.69 -13.69
N LEU A 94 -12.51 -10.51 -12.39
CA LEU A 94 -11.78 -9.36 -11.86
C LEU A 94 -10.31 -9.37 -12.32
N ILE A 95 -9.66 -10.54 -12.36
CA ILE A 95 -8.30 -10.66 -12.91
C ILE A 95 -8.28 -10.31 -14.40
N TYR A 96 -9.23 -10.82 -15.21
CA TYR A 96 -9.30 -10.47 -16.65
C TYR A 96 -9.57 -8.97 -16.86
N PHE A 97 -10.51 -8.40 -16.09
CA PHE A 97 -10.77 -6.96 -16.14
C PHE A 97 -9.52 -6.16 -15.80
N LEU A 98 -8.80 -6.54 -14.73
CA LEU A 98 -7.60 -5.84 -14.29
C LEU A 98 -6.49 -5.88 -15.33
N VAL A 99 -6.29 -7.02 -15.99
CA VAL A 99 -5.32 -7.14 -17.12
C VAL A 99 -5.68 -6.18 -18.25
N ILE A 100 -6.95 -6.16 -18.67
CA ILE A 100 -7.38 -5.27 -19.76
C ILE A 100 -7.25 -3.80 -19.33
N ALA A 101 -7.74 -3.46 -18.14
CA ALA A 101 -7.69 -2.08 -17.63
C ALA A 101 -6.24 -1.60 -17.47
N SER A 102 -5.33 -2.45 -16.97
CA SER A 102 -3.92 -2.10 -16.80
C SER A 102 -3.20 -1.88 -18.11
N ILE A 103 -3.48 -2.67 -19.15
CA ILE A 103 -2.92 -2.49 -20.49
C ILE A 103 -3.41 -1.17 -21.10
N VAL A 104 -4.70 -0.86 -20.98
CA VAL A 104 -5.27 0.40 -21.47
C VAL A 104 -4.65 1.60 -20.74
N LEU A 105 -4.57 1.55 -19.40
CA LEU A 105 -3.96 2.61 -18.60
C LEU A 105 -2.46 2.77 -18.92
N ALA A 106 -1.75 1.67 -19.08
CA ALA A 106 -0.34 1.70 -19.48
C ALA A 106 -0.16 2.37 -20.87
N ALA A 107 -0.97 1.99 -21.84
CA ALA A 107 -0.91 2.59 -23.18
C ALA A 107 -1.19 4.11 -23.14
N ILE A 108 -2.25 4.53 -22.43
CA ILE A 108 -2.56 5.95 -22.23
C ILE A 108 -1.40 6.66 -21.51
N GLY A 109 -0.89 6.08 -20.42
CA GLY A 109 0.23 6.64 -19.67
C GLY A 109 1.49 6.82 -20.52
N ILE A 110 1.85 5.82 -21.33
CA ILE A 110 3.02 5.87 -22.22
C ILE A 110 2.86 6.97 -23.30
N LEU A 111 1.66 7.14 -23.83
CA LEU A 111 1.38 8.19 -24.83
C LEU A 111 1.53 9.60 -24.24
N PHE A 112 1.12 9.79 -23.00
CA PHE A 112 1.09 11.10 -22.34
C PHE A 112 2.18 11.31 -21.29
N ILE A 113 3.17 10.42 -21.18
CA ILE A 113 4.18 10.47 -20.11
C ILE A 113 4.96 11.79 -20.10
N ARG A 114 5.29 12.33 -21.26
CA ARG A 114 6.01 13.60 -21.39
C ARG A 114 5.16 14.76 -20.87
N GLN A 115 3.90 14.84 -21.31
CA GLN A 115 2.97 15.87 -20.87
C GLN A 115 2.69 15.78 -19.36
N ILE A 116 2.59 14.55 -18.83
CA ILE A 116 2.44 14.31 -17.40
C ILE A 116 3.67 14.83 -16.64
N SER A 117 4.89 14.55 -17.15
CA SER A 117 6.12 15.01 -16.52
C SER A 117 6.22 16.54 -16.50
N GLU A 118 5.92 17.20 -17.62
CA GLU A 118 5.89 18.66 -17.75
C GLU A 118 4.82 19.29 -16.84
N LEU A 119 3.62 18.68 -16.74
CA LEU A 119 2.55 19.11 -15.83
C LEU A 119 2.94 19.02 -14.36
N LEU A 120 3.76 18.04 -14.00
CA LEU A 120 4.28 17.87 -12.64
C LEU A 120 5.44 18.82 -12.33
N GLY A 121 5.88 19.62 -13.30
CA GLY A 121 6.94 20.63 -13.12
C GLY A 121 8.34 20.16 -13.54
N ALA A 122 8.45 19.08 -14.32
CA ALA A 122 9.73 18.71 -14.91
C ALA A 122 10.11 19.65 -16.03
N GLU A 123 11.38 20.10 -16.07
CA GLU A 123 11.95 20.93 -17.12
C GLU A 123 13.28 20.36 -17.61
N GLY A 124 13.64 20.66 -18.86
CA GLY A 124 14.93 20.27 -19.43
C GLY A 124 15.19 18.76 -19.38
N GLU A 125 16.36 18.37 -18.85
CA GLU A 125 16.78 16.97 -18.73
C GLU A 125 15.88 16.16 -17.77
N MET A 126 15.26 16.81 -16.79
CA MET A 126 14.33 16.17 -15.85
C MET A 126 13.13 15.52 -16.58
N VAL A 127 12.63 16.12 -17.67
CA VAL A 127 11.56 15.55 -18.51
C VAL A 127 12.00 14.22 -19.10
N ASN A 128 13.25 14.12 -19.52
CA ASN A 128 13.81 12.89 -20.09
C ASN A 128 13.93 11.80 -19.02
N ILE A 129 14.48 12.13 -17.86
CA ILE A 129 14.58 11.22 -16.71
C ILE A 129 13.20 10.67 -16.33
N CYS A 130 12.22 11.54 -16.10
CA CYS A 130 10.83 11.17 -15.80
C CYS A 130 10.21 10.29 -16.89
N SER A 131 10.46 10.63 -18.17
CA SER A 131 9.91 9.90 -19.30
C SER A 131 10.50 8.51 -19.45
N VAL A 132 11.80 8.34 -19.29
CA VAL A 132 12.49 7.04 -19.37
C VAL A 132 12.02 6.14 -18.22
N TYR A 133 12.07 6.63 -16.98
CA TYR A 133 11.62 5.90 -15.81
C TYR A 133 10.13 5.54 -15.91
N GLY A 134 9.30 6.54 -16.20
CA GLY A 134 7.86 6.38 -16.29
C GLY A 134 7.43 5.41 -17.39
N ARG A 135 7.99 5.50 -18.59
CA ARG A 135 7.69 4.54 -19.69
C ARG A 135 8.04 3.11 -19.29
N THR A 136 9.21 2.90 -18.70
CA THR A 136 9.67 1.57 -18.30
C THR A 136 8.71 0.97 -17.25
N LEU A 137 8.31 1.74 -16.23
CA LEU A 137 7.35 1.27 -15.24
C LEU A 137 5.93 1.11 -15.78
N LEU A 138 5.52 1.94 -16.75
CA LEU A 138 4.21 1.79 -17.39
C LEU A 138 4.12 0.48 -18.20
N PHE A 139 5.20 0.02 -18.82
CA PHE A 139 5.23 -1.33 -19.40
C PHE A 139 5.05 -2.43 -18.36
N ALA A 140 5.54 -2.22 -17.13
CA ALA A 140 5.37 -3.14 -16.02
C ALA A 140 4.06 -2.94 -15.25
N LEU A 141 3.28 -1.89 -15.53
CA LEU A 141 2.04 -1.54 -14.81
C LEU A 141 1.05 -2.71 -14.68
N PRO A 142 0.81 -3.57 -15.70
CA PRO A 142 -0.04 -4.74 -15.55
C PRO A 142 0.43 -5.69 -14.46
N PHE A 143 1.74 -5.88 -14.33
CA PHE A 143 2.31 -6.77 -13.31
C PHE A 143 2.23 -6.14 -11.91
N PHE A 144 2.48 -4.84 -11.80
CA PHE A 144 2.30 -4.10 -10.55
C PHE A 144 0.87 -4.19 -10.03
N MET A 145 -0.11 -3.92 -10.89
CA MET A 145 -1.52 -4.00 -10.50
C MET A 145 -1.93 -5.43 -10.11
N LEU A 146 -1.49 -6.43 -10.86
CA LEU A 146 -1.77 -7.84 -10.56
C LEU A 146 -1.13 -8.28 -9.26
N GLN A 147 0.13 -7.91 -9.00
CA GLN A 147 0.82 -8.22 -7.76
C GLN A 147 0.05 -7.69 -6.54
N ASN A 148 -0.35 -6.41 -6.56
CA ASN A 148 -1.11 -5.80 -5.48
C ASN A 148 -2.50 -6.43 -5.30
N CYS A 149 -3.18 -6.74 -6.40
CA CYS A 149 -4.45 -7.44 -6.39
C CYS A 149 -4.32 -8.84 -5.76
N PHE A 150 -3.28 -9.58 -6.13
CA PHE A 150 -3.05 -10.93 -5.60
C PHE A 150 -2.65 -10.95 -4.12
N GLN A 151 -2.06 -9.89 -3.56
CA GLN A 151 -1.83 -9.80 -2.12
C GLN A 151 -3.14 -10.02 -1.34
N SER A 152 -4.22 -9.37 -1.75
CA SER A 152 -5.54 -9.56 -1.12
C SER A 152 -6.15 -10.94 -1.44
N PHE A 153 -6.08 -11.40 -2.68
CA PHE A 153 -6.66 -12.68 -3.07
C PHE A 153 -5.95 -13.91 -2.51
N LEU A 154 -4.65 -13.83 -2.23
CA LEU A 154 -3.94 -14.92 -1.54
C LEU A 154 -4.43 -15.09 -0.10
N VAL A 155 -4.91 -14.03 0.56
CA VAL A 155 -5.55 -14.14 1.87
C VAL A 155 -6.93 -14.79 1.76
N VAL A 156 -7.75 -14.42 0.76
CA VAL A 156 -9.03 -15.10 0.46
C VAL A 156 -8.81 -16.58 0.13
N ALA A 157 -7.69 -16.88 -0.52
CA ALA A 157 -7.29 -18.26 -0.84
C ALA A 157 -6.76 -19.06 0.36
N GLU A 158 -6.81 -18.50 1.58
CA GLU A 158 -6.29 -19.10 2.82
C GLU A 158 -4.76 -19.35 2.76
N LYS A 159 -4.03 -18.50 2.00
CA LYS A 159 -2.58 -18.61 1.76
C LYS A 159 -1.80 -17.31 2.10
N PRO A 160 -2.04 -16.68 3.28
CA PRO A 160 -1.33 -15.44 3.61
C PRO A 160 0.21 -15.61 3.66
N ALA A 161 0.70 -16.78 4.11
CA ALA A 161 2.13 -17.08 4.09
C ALA A 161 2.72 -17.15 2.68
N MET A 162 1.94 -17.58 1.66
CA MET A 162 2.36 -17.49 0.27
C MET A 162 2.46 -16.05 -0.20
N GLY A 163 1.54 -15.18 0.23
CA GLY A 163 1.60 -13.75 -0.02
C GLY A 163 2.91 -13.13 0.49
N LEU A 164 3.30 -13.45 1.72
CA LEU A 164 4.59 -13.06 2.27
C LEU A 164 5.76 -13.60 1.44
N GLY A 165 5.75 -14.88 1.07
CA GLY A 165 6.79 -15.49 0.25
C GLY A 165 6.94 -14.82 -1.12
N VAL A 166 5.83 -14.46 -1.77
CA VAL A 166 5.84 -13.70 -3.03
C VAL A 166 6.45 -12.32 -2.82
N SER A 167 6.06 -11.59 -1.78
CA SER A 167 6.60 -10.25 -1.50
C SER A 167 8.10 -10.29 -1.17
N LEU A 168 8.55 -11.32 -0.44
CA LEU A 168 9.98 -11.54 -0.20
C LEU A 168 10.73 -11.81 -1.52
N ALA A 169 10.20 -12.66 -2.39
CA ALA A 169 10.80 -12.92 -3.69
C ALA A 169 10.90 -11.65 -4.54
N VAL A 170 9.83 -10.83 -4.57
CA VAL A 170 9.82 -9.54 -5.27
C VAL A 170 10.88 -8.59 -4.72
N GLY A 171 10.89 -8.35 -3.41
CA GLY A 171 11.81 -7.39 -2.81
C GLY A 171 13.28 -7.83 -2.93
N LEU A 172 13.59 -9.11 -2.70
CA LEU A 172 14.94 -9.63 -2.88
C LEU A 172 15.38 -9.57 -4.35
N THR A 173 14.51 -9.92 -5.30
CA THR A 173 14.83 -9.79 -6.73
C THR A 173 15.09 -8.34 -7.10
N ASN A 174 14.25 -7.39 -6.63
CA ASN A 174 14.44 -5.97 -6.88
C ASN A 174 15.79 -5.49 -6.36
N MET A 175 16.15 -5.75 -5.08
CA MET A 175 17.43 -5.36 -4.50
C MET A 175 18.63 -5.92 -5.27
N VAL A 176 18.57 -7.19 -5.68
CA VAL A 176 19.66 -7.83 -6.46
C VAL A 176 19.76 -7.19 -7.85
N LEU A 177 18.63 -6.95 -8.51
CA LEU A 177 18.63 -6.34 -9.84
C LEU A 177 18.99 -4.86 -9.81
N ASP A 178 18.65 -4.10 -8.77
CA ASP A 178 19.10 -2.73 -8.56
C ASP A 178 20.61 -2.67 -8.45
N PHE A 179 21.19 -3.54 -7.64
CA PHE A 179 22.64 -3.66 -7.55
C PHE A 179 23.27 -3.97 -8.92
N LEU A 180 22.74 -4.93 -9.65
CA LEU A 180 23.28 -5.32 -10.97
C LEU A 180 23.10 -4.22 -12.01
N PHE A 181 21.89 -3.68 -12.15
CA PHE A 181 21.55 -2.76 -13.24
C PHE A 181 22.03 -1.34 -13.00
N ILE A 182 21.96 -0.86 -11.75
CA ILE A 182 22.36 0.50 -11.43
C ILE A 182 23.86 0.56 -11.16
N TYR A 183 24.38 -0.32 -10.27
CA TYR A 183 25.79 -0.26 -9.84
C TYR A 183 26.74 -0.95 -10.81
N VAL A 184 26.46 -2.21 -11.21
CA VAL A 184 27.40 -2.99 -12.04
C VAL A 184 27.32 -2.57 -13.51
N PHE A 185 26.11 -2.44 -14.07
CA PHE A 185 25.93 -2.12 -15.49
C PHE A 185 25.81 -0.61 -15.78
N GLY A 186 25.65 0.23 -14.75
CA GLY A 186 25.61 1.68 -14.93
C GLY A 186 24.39 2.19 -15.70
N LEU A 187 23.27 1.46 -15.69
CA LEU A 187 22.06 1.80 -16.45
C LEU A 187 21.24 2.95 -15.81
N GLY A 188 21.69 3.49 -14.67
CA GLY A 188 21.05 4.62 -13.99
C GLY A 188 19.55 4.41 -13.75
N VAL A 189 18.75 5.43 -14.05
CA VAL A 189 17.28 5.43 -13.84
C VAL A 189 16.56 4.33 -14.61
N PHE A 190 17.02 4.04 -15.82
CA PHE A 190 16.44 2.95 -16.62
C PHE A 190 16.66 1.60 -15.95
N GLY A 191 17.85 1.38 -15.35
CA GLY A 191 18.17 0.17 -14.59
C GLY A 191 17.26 -0.03 -13.39
N ALA A 192 17.00 1.03 -12.60
CA ALA A 192 16.07 1.02 -11.48
C ALA A 192 14.65 0.63 -11.90
N ALA A 193 14.13 1.28 -12.95
CA ALA A 193 12.80 0.99 -13.48
C ALA A 193 12.68 -0.45 -14.00
N LEU A 194 13.73 -0.96 -14.66
CA LEU A 194 13.77 -2.32 -15.18
C LEU A 194 13.81 -3.37 -14.05
N ALA A 195 14.62 -3.14 -13.02
CA ALA A 195 14.67 -3.99 -11.83
C ALA A 195 13.32 -4.09 -11.14
N THR A 196 12.66 -2.95 -10.94
CA THR A 196 11.32 -2.87 -10.38
C THR A 196 10.30 -3.60 -11.27
N GLY A 197 10.34 -3.39 -12.59
CA GLY A 197 9.44 -4.06 -13.53
C GLY A 197 9.58 -5.59 -13.54
N ILE A 198 10.82 -6.10 -13.55
CA ILE A 198 11.08 -7.55 -13.52
C ILE A 198 10.63 -8.17 -12.19
N SER A 199 10.90 -7.50 -11.07
CA SER A 199 10.45 -7.99 -9.77
C SER A 199 8.93 -8.05 -9.66
N GLN A 200 8.22 -7.06 -10.17
CA GLN A 200 6.74 -7.03 -10.25
C GLN A 200 6.20 -8.13 -11.18
N PHE A 201 6.88 -8.41 -12.29
CA PHE A 201 6.55 -9.53 -13.16
C PHE A 201 6.59 -10.86 -12.39
N ILE A 202 7.64 -11.11 -11.61
CA ILE A 202 7.74 -12.31 -10.75
C ILE A 202 6.59 -12.34 -9.75
N GLY A 203 6.29 -11.20 -9.10
CA GLY A 203 5.22 -11.05 -8.13
C GLY A 203 3.82 -11.33 -8.69
N ALA A 204 3.59 -11.03 -9.95
CA ALA A 204 2.34 -11.32 -10.65
C ALA A 204 2.27 -12.77 -11.13
N MET A 205 3.37 -13.29 -11.70
CA MET A 205 3.37 -14.60 -12.35
C MET A 205 3.27 -15.76 -11.37
N ILE A 206 3.89 -15.67 -10.19
CA ILE A 206 3.80 -16.74 -9.17
C ILE A 206 2.34 -17.01 -8.78
N PRO A 207 1.51 -16.02 -8.39
CA PRO A 207 0.09 -16.26 -8.11
C PRO A 207 -0.72 -16.71 -9.33
N ILE A 208 -0.46 -16.17 -10.53
CA ILE A 208 -1.13 -16.61 -11.77
C ILE A 208 -0.94 -18.11 -11.97
N PHE A 209 0.32 -18.60 -11.92
CA PHE A 209 0.60 -20.03 -12.06
C PHE A 209 -0.04 -20.86 -10.94
N TYR A 210 -0.07 -20.35 -9.71
CA TYR A 210 -0.71 -21.02 -8.60
C TYR A 210 -2.23 -21.21 -8.83
N PHE A 211 -2.93 -20.13 -9.23
CA PHE A 211 -4.39 -20.17 -9.44
C PHE A 211 -4.81 -20.84 -10.77
N ALA A 212 -3.94 -20.85 -11.77
CA ALA A 212 -4.20 -21.52 -13.04
C ALA A 212 -4.07 -23.06 -12.95
N ARG A 213 -3.26 -23.56 -12.02
CA ARG A 213 -3.07 -25.00 -11.81
C ARG A 213 -4.08 -25.55 -10.80
N LYS A 214 -4.25 -26.90 -10.79
CA LYS A 214 -5.00 -27.58 -9.73
C LYS A 214 -4.33 -27.28 -8.37
N ASN A 215 -5.06 -26.63 -7.48
CA ASN A 215 -4.61 -26.26 -6.16
C ASN A 215 -5.64 -26.65 -5.09
N LYS A 216 -5.24 -26.62 -3.80
CA LYS A 216 -6.11 -26.96 -2.67
C LYS A 216 -6.83 -25.75 -2.07
N SER A 217 -6.71 -24.54 -2.68
CA SER A 217 -7.39 -23.35 -2.18
C SER A 217 -8.84 -23.26 -2.64
N PRO A 218 -9.67 -22.45 -2.00
CA PRO A 218 -11.04 -22.22 -2.44
C PRO A 218 -11.12 -21.47 -3.79
N LEU A 219 -10.03 -20.83 -4.24
CA LEU A 219 -9.97 -20.04 -5.46
C LEU A 219 -9.20 -20.73 -6.58
N LYS A 220 -9.74 -20.62 -7.81
CA LYS A 220 -9.13 -21.10 -9.06
C LYS A 220 -9.51 -20.16 -10.20
N LEU A 221 -8.60 -19.98 -11.16
CA LEU A 221 -8.92 -19.32 -12.41
C LEU A 221 -9.79 -20.21 -13.30
N VAL A 222 -10.92 -19.67 -13.72
CA VAL A 222 -11.89 -20.34 -14.58
C VAL A 222 -12.29 -19.45 -15.76
N LYS A 223 -12.71 -20.04 -16.87
CA LYS A 223 -13.25 -19.26 -17.99
C LYS A 223 -14.55 -18.56 -17.57
N THR A 224 -14.64 -17.28 -17.81
CA THR A 224 -15.82 -16.45 -17.48
C THR A 224 -15.97 -15.30 -18.45
N LYS A 225 -17.16 -14.72 -18.49
CA LYS A 225 -17.45 -13.47 -19.23
C LYS A 225 -17.30 -12.27 -18.30
N LEU A 226 -17.03 -11.10 -18.85
CA LEU A 226 -17.04 -9.85 -18.11
C LEU A 226 -18.49 -9.42 -17.88
N GLU A 227 -18.83 -9.15 -16.63
CA GLU A 227 -20.14 -8.66 -16.20
C GLU A 227 -19.94 -7.30 -15.52
N LEU A 228 -20.54 -6.26 -16.05
CA LEU A 228 -20.30 -4.88 -15.60
C LEU A 228 -20.75 -4.65 -14.14
N LYS A 229 -21.88 -5.22 -13.74
CA LYS A 229 -22.46 -5.01 -12.39
C LYS A 229 -21.52 -5.44 -11.24
N PRO A 230 -20.94 -6.65 -11.23
CA PRO A 230 -19.98 -7.05 -10.20
C PRO A 230 -18.67 -6.24 -10.26
N ILE A 231 -18.21 -5.85 -11.46
CA ILE A 231 -17.01 -5.02 -11.63
C ILE A 231 -17.25 -3.65 -10.99
N LEU A 232 -18.33 -2.96 -11.33
CA LEU A 232 -18.67 -1.67 -10.73
C LEU A 232 -18.83 -1.76 -9.21
N LYS A 233 -19.46 -2.81 -8.71
CA LYS A 233 -19.59 -3.06 -7.27
C LYS A 233 -18.22 -3.24 -6.62
N THR A 234 -17.29 -3.92 -7.26
CA THR A 234 -15.91 -4.07 -6.78
C THR A 234 -15.18 -2.73 -6.78
N CYS A 235 -15.28 -1.95 -7.84
CA CYS A 235 -14.66 -0.63 -7.94
C CYS A 235 -15.18 0.32 -6.85
N THR A 236 -16.51 0.39 -6.67
CA THR A 236 -17.10 1.24 -5.62
C THR A 236 -16.72 0.78 -4.23
N ASN A 237 -16.64 -0.54 -4.00
CA ASN A 237 -16.29 -1.08 -2.70
C ASN A 237 -14.79 -0.90 -2.37
N GLY A 238 -13.91 -0.97 -3.35
CA GLY A 238 -12.47 -0.76 -3.18
C GLY A 238 -12.01 0.68 -3.39
N SER A 239 -12.92 1.61 -3.70
CA SER A 239 -12.59 3.03 -3.96
C SER A 239 -11.89 3.72 -2.79
N SER A 240 -12.11 3.26 -1.57
CA SER A 240 -11.43 3.74 -0.36
C SER A 240 -9.90 3.66 -0.45
N GLU A 241 -9.36 2.59 -1.07
CA GLU A 241 -7.92 2.42 -1.27
C GLU A 241 -7.37 3.42 -2.30
N MET A 242 -8.09 3.61 -3.40
CA MET A 242 -7.72 4.59 -4.41
C MET A 242 -7.74 6.01 -3.83
N VAL A 243 -8.81 6.37 -3.11
CA VAL A 243 -8.94 7.66 -2.42
C VAL A 243 -7.79 7.86 -1.42
N THR A 244 -7.44 6.83 -0.64
CA THR A 244 -6.34 6.89 0.31
C THR A 244 -5.01 7.19 -0.39
N ASN A 245 -4.66 6.47 -1.46
CA ASN A 245 -3.39 6.66 -2.17
C ASN A 245 -3.27 8.05 -2.81
N ILE A 246 -4.35 8.54 -3.45
CA ILE A 246 -4.39 9.88 -4.03
C ILE A 246 -4.26 10.95 -2.93
N SER A 247 -5.02 10.80 -1.84
CA SER A 247 -5.00 11.73 -0.72
C SER A 247 -3.63 11.82 -0.06
N MET A 248 -2.97 10.68 0.16
CA MET A 248 -1.62 10.65 0.75
C MET A 248 -0.61 11.40 -0.10
N SER A 249 -0.65 11.26 -1.43
CA SER A 249 0.24 11.99 -2.33
C SER A 249 0.03 13.51 -2.24
N LEU A 250 -1.22 13.96 -2.25
CA LEU A 250 -1.56 15.38 -2.11
C LEU A 250 -1.15 15.95 -0.75
N VAL A 251 -1.42 15.22 0.31
CA VAL A 251 -1.10 15.65 1.68
C VAL A 251 0.41 15.70 1.91
N ASN A 252 1.18 14.73 1.42
CA ASN A 252 2.64 14.77 1.50
C ASN A 252 3.22 16.01 0.79
N MET A 253 2.68 16.36 -0.38
CA MET A 253 3.08 17.57 -1.08
C MET A 253 2.80 18.83 -0.24
N LEU A 254 1.61 18.92 0.37
CA LEU A 254 1.24 20.04 1.22
C LEU A 254 2.11 20.13 2.49
N TYR A 255 2.41 18.99 3.13
CA TYR A 255 3.34 18.97 4.27
C TYR A 255 4.71 19.51 3.90
N ASN A 256 5.30 19.02 2.81
CA ASN A 256 6.61 19.50 2.36
C ASN A 256 6.62 21.00 2.08
N LEU A 257 5.60 21.54 1.39
CA LEU A 257 5.48 22.98 1.13
C LEU A 257 5.40 23.81 2.42
N GLN A 258 4.63 23.34 3.41
CA GLN A 258 4.51 24.07 4.67
C GLN A 258 5.79 23.94 5.52
N LEU A 259 6.41 22.76 5.57
CA LEU A 259 7.65 22.54 6.32
C LEU A 259 8.80 23.38 5.80
N VAL A 260 8.99 23.48 4.47
CA VAL A 260 10.00 24.39 3.88
C VAL A 260 9.76 25.82 4.36
N LYS A 261 8.51 26.25 4.42
CA LYS A 261 8.16 27.63 4.79
C LYS A 261 8.37 27.93 6.27
N TYR A 262 8.10 27.00 7.18
CA TYR A 262 8.09 27.25 8.64
C TYR A 262 9.30 26.68 9.38
N ALA A 263 9.89 25.61 8.90
CA ALA A 263 11.01 24.90 9.54
C ALA A 263 12.22 24.72 8.60
N GLY A 264 12.18 25.29 7.40
CA GLY A 264 13.25 25.18 6.42
C GLY A 264 13.48 23.73 5.94
N TYR A 265 14.69 23.48 5.43
CA TYR A 265 15.08 22.14 4.95
C TYR A 265 15.20 21.12 6.08
N ASP A 266 15.57 21.53 7.28
CA ASP A 266 15.69 20.67 8.46
C ASP A 266 14.34 20.06 8.84
N GLY A 267 13.25 20.84 8.73
CA GLY A 267 11.88 20.33 8.92
C GLY A 267 11.50 19.25 7.91
N VAL A 268 11.90 19.39 6.66
CA VAL A 268 11.65 18.37 5.62
C VAL A 268 12.45 17.10 5.89
N VAL A 269 13.71 17.23 6.32
CA VAL A 269 14.55 16.07 6.70
C VAL A 269 13.95 15.32 7.88
N ALA A 270 13.56 16.06 8.95
CA ALA A 270 12.91 15.46 10.12
C ALA A 270 11.61 14.73 9.74
N TYR A 271 10.78 15.33 8.87
CA TYR A 271 9.56 14.70 8.39
C TYR A 271 9.82 13.43 7.58
N GLY A 272 10.85 13.42 6.72
CA GLY A 272 11.26 12.22 6.00
C GLY A 272 11.61 11.05 6.93
N ILE A 273 12.31 11.34 8.03
CA ILE A 273 12.65 10.33 9.05
C ILE A 273 11.39 9.81 9.76
N ILE A 274 10.47 10.72 10.11
CA ILE A 274 9.17 10.35 10.71
C ILE A 274 8.38 9.42 9.78
N MET A 275 8.41 9.68 8.47
CA MET A 275 7.72 8.82 7.50
C MET A 275 8.29 7.40 7.48
N TYR A 276 9.60 7.21 7.64
CA TYR A 276 10.20 5.88 7.75
C TYR A 276 9.72 5.12 8.99
N VAL A 277 9.64 5.81 10.13
CA VAL A 277 9.04 5.24 11.36
C VAL A 277 7.56 4.93 11.12
N GLY A 278 6.85 5.84 10.46
CA GLY A 278 5.44 5.70 10.10
C GLY A 278 5.14 4.48 9.23
N PHE A 279 6.04 4.07 8.36
CA PHE A 279 5.87 2.86 7.53
C PHE A 279 5.70 1.59 8.37
N ILE A 280 6.36 1.49 9.53
CA ILE A 280 6.21 0.35 10.44
C ILE A 280 4.80 0.32 11.03
N PHE A 281 4.30 1.48 11.51
CA PHE A 281 2.95 1.60 12.06
C PHE A 281 1.89 1.31 11.00
N VAL A 282 1.93 2.03 9.90
CA VAL A 282 0.94 1.91 8.82
C VAL A 282 1.00 0.51 8.20
N GLY A 283 2.19 -0.04 7.96
CA GLY A 283 2.36 -1.40 7.47
C GLY A 283 1.77 -2.45 8.39
N THR A 284 1.91 -2.28 9.71
CA THR A 284 1.31 -3.17 10.71
C THR A 284 -0.22 -3.11 10.66
N TYR A 285 -0.81 -1.91 10.64
CA TYR A 285 -2.26 -1.74 10.63
C TYR A 285 -2.90 -2.17 9.31
N LEU A 286 -2.29 -1.84 8.18
CA LEU A 286 -2.74 -2.29 6.86
C LEU A 286 -2.61 -3.81 6.73
N GLY A 287 -1.47 -4.37 7.15
CA GLY A 287 -1.24 -5.81 7.08
C GLY A 287 -2.25 -6.60 7.91
N TYR A 288 -2.58 -6.13 9.11
CA TYR A 288 -3.64 -6.71 9.92
C TYR A 288 -5.01 -6.59 9.23
N SER A 289 -5.34 -5.40 8.73
CA SER A 289 -6.63 -5.11 8.08
C SER A 289 -6.85 -5.95 6.82
N VAL A 290 -5.83 -6.06 5.96
CA VAL A 290 -5.86 -6.91 4.76
C VAL A 290 -5.99 -8.39 5.16
N GLY A 291 -5.31 -8.80 6.24
CA GLY A 291 -5.36 -10.17 6.74
C GLY A 291 -6.74 -10.56 7.27
N VAL A 292 -7.41 -9.69 7.99
CA VAL A 292 -8.70 -10.00 8.62
C VAL A 292 -9.91 -9.76 7.72
N ALA A 293 -9.80 -8.89 6.71
CA ALA A 293 -10.92 -8.52 5.83
C ALA A 293 -11.61 -9.72 5.15
N PRO A 294 -10.91 -10.73 4.60
CA PRO A 294 -11.56 -11.91 4.02
C PRO A 294 -12.30 -12.76 5.05
N ILE A 295 -11.84 -12.81 6.30
CA ILE A 295 -12.53 -13.53 7.39
C ILE A 295 -13.86 -12.83 7.67
N ILE A 296 -13.84 -11.51 7.79
CA ILE A 296 -15.05 -10.69 8.01
C ILE A 296 -16.01 -10.86 6.83
N GLY A 297 -15.51 -10.74 5.59
CA GLY A 297 -16.33 -10.91 4.38
C GLY A 297 -16.98 -12.29 4.30
N TYR A 298 -16.25 -13.35 4.66
CA TYR A 298 -16.79 -14.71 4.71
C TYR A 298 -17.95 -14.84 5.72
N HIS A 299 -17.72 -14.43 6.98
CA HIS A 299 -18.75 -14.52 8.03
C HIS A 299 -19.95 -13.61 7.75
N TYR A 300 -19.73 -12.48 7.09
CA TYR A 300 -20.81 -11.63 6.60
C TYR A 300 -21.67 -12.34 5.56
N GLY A 301 -21.05 -13.01 4.58
CA GLY A 301 -21.75 -13.82 3.58
C GLY A 301 -22.49 -15.01 4.18
N ALA A 302 -21.90 -15.64 5.19
CA ALA A 302 -22.51 -16.77 5.92
C ALA A 302 -23.62 -16.34 6.91
N GLY A 303 -23.88 -15.05 7.10
CA GLY A 303 -24.86 -14.53 8.06
C GLY A 303 -24.48 -14.75 9.54
N ASN A 304 -23.21 -15.05 9.83
CA ASN A 304 -22.72 -15.32 11.19
C ASN A 304 -22.40 -14.02 11.94
N THR A 305 -23.46 -13.38 12.46
CA THR A 305 -23.36 -12.09 13.15
C THR A 305 -22.58 -12.15 14.48
N ASP A 306 -22.61 -13.29 15.16
CA ASP A 306 -21.92 -13.44 16.44
C ASP A 306 -20.41 -13.50 16.25
N GLU A 307 -19.94 -14.22 15.22
CA GLU A 307 -18.52 -14.22 14.87
C GLU A 307 -18.07 -12.83 14.36
N LEU A 308 -18.90 -12.11 13.60
CA LEU A 308 -18.61 -10.74 13.17
C LEU A 308 -18.41 -9.79 14.35
N LYS A 309 -19.30 -9.83 15.36
CA LYS A 309 -19.15 -9.02 16.58
C LYS A 309 -17.88 -9.40 17.35
N SER A 310 -17.62 -10.71 17.45
CA SER A 310 -16.42 -11.25 18.09
C SER A 310 -15.13 -10.78 17.39
N LEU A 311 -15.07 -10.89 16.06
CA LEU A 311 -13.96 -10.42 15.24
C LEU A 311 -13.74 -8.91 15.39
N PHE A 312 -14.81 -8.12 15.33
CA PHE A 312 -14.73 -6.67 15.51
C PHE A 312 -14.13 -6.31 16.86
N LYS A 313 -14.67 -6.89 17.97
CA LYS A 313 -14.17 -6.64 19.33
C LYS A 313 -12.70 -7.07 19.48
N LYS A 314 -12.36 -8.28 19.01
CA LYS A 314 -10.98 -8.80 19.07
C LYS A 314 -10.01 -7.94 18.27
N SER A 315 -10.42 -7.48 17.09
CA SER A 315 -9.62 -6.61 16.24
C SER A 315 -9.34 -5.26 16.89
N LEU A 316 -10.36 -4.64 17.50
CA LEU A 316 -10.18 -3.37 18.22
C LEU A 316 -9.18 -3.54 19.38
N ILE A 317 -9.31 -4.61 20.17
CA ILE A 317 -8.40 -4.87 21.29
C ILE A 317 -6.97 -5.10 20.81
N LEU A 318 -6.78 -5.93 19.76
CA LEU A 318 -5.46 -6.21 19.21
C LEU A 318 -4.81 -4.95 18.63
N LEU A 319 -5.55 -4.17 17.86
CA LEU A 319 -5.03 -2.94 17.26
C LEU A 319 -4.71 -1.88 18.31
N SER A 320 -5.56 -1.70 19.33
CA SER A 320 -5.29 -0.77 20.44
C SER A 320 -4.05 -1.19 21.22
N ALA A 321 -3.92 -2.49 21.55
CA ALA A 321 -2.73 -3.00 22.24
C ALA A 321 -1.47 -2.81 21.37
N THR A 322 -1.55 -3.14 20.07
CA THR A 322 -0.44 -2.94 19.13
C THR A 322 -0.07 -1.46 19.02
N ALA A 323 -1.05 -0.57 18.94
CA ALA A 323 -0.84 0.87 18.86
C ALA A 323 -0.08 1.39 20.10
N VAL A 324 -0.50 1.00 21.30
CA VAL A 324 0.19 1.38 22.56
C VAL A 324 1.62 0.85 22.58
N ILE A 325 1.83 -0.42 22.21
CA ILE A 325 3.16 -1.04 22.20
C ILE A 325 4.08 -0.31 21.19
N LEU A 326 3.60 -0.10 19.97
CA LEU A 326 4.41 0.56 18.94
C LEU A 326 4.71 2.02 19.32
N THR A 327 3.74 2.75 19.87
CA THR A 327 3.95 4.13 20.33
C THR A 327 4.97 4.17 21.45
N ALA A 328 4.85 3.32 22.48
CA ALA A 328 5.83 3.23 23.54
C ALA A 328 7.23 2.88 23.03
N CYS A 329 7.33 1.94 22.07
CA CYS A 329 8.61 1.64 21.43
C CYS A 329 9.16 2.85 20.67
N ALA A 330 8.34 3.57 19.91
CA ALA A 330 8.78 4.74 19.15
C ALA A 330 9.24 5.87 20.10
N GLU A 331 8.58 6.09 21.22
CA GLU A 331 9.00 7.08 22.21
C GLU A 331 10.31 6.69 22.92
N ILE A 332 10.42 5.43 23.39
CA ILE A 332 11.63 4.94 24.05
C ILE A 332 12.85 5.00 23.13
N PHE A 333 12.68 4.64 21.86
CA PHE A 333 13.76 4.57 20.89
C PHE A 333 13.86 5.82 20.00
N SER A 334 13.10 6.89 20.24
CA SER A 334 13.05 8.10 19.41
C SER A 334 14.42 8.72 19.16
N SER A 335 15.22 8.91 20.22
CA SER A 335 16.58 9.46 20.13
C SER A 335 17.53 8.53 19.35
N ALA A 336 17.44 7.20 19.57
CA ALA A 336 18.25 6.25 18.82
C ALA A 336 17.86 6.22 17.33
N LEU A 337 16.57 6.28 17.02
CA LEU A 337 16.05 6.34 15.65
C LEU A 337 16.50 7.63 14.96
N ALA A 338 16.37 8.78 15.61
CA ALA A 338 16.88 10.05 15.09
C ALA A 338 18.41 10.00 14.89
N GLY A 339 19.14 9.42 15.83
CA GLY A 339 20.61 9.30 15.79
C GLY A 339 21.14 8.49 14.60
N ILE A 340 20.38 7.47 14.13
CA ILE A 340 20.74 6.70 12.94
C ILE A 340 20.84 7.58 11.69
N PHE A 341 19.96 8.58 11.56
CA PHE A 341 19.84 9.41 10.36
C PHE A 341 20.55 10.76 10.49
N VAL A 342 20.46 11.40 11.66
CA VAL A 342 20.89 12.79 11.87
C VAL A 342 21.77 13.00 13.10
N GLY A 343 22.47 11.95 13.56
CA GLY A 343 23.37 11.99 14.71
C GLY A 343 24.57 12.95 14.55
N TYR A 344 24.84 13.42 13.33
CA TYR A 344 25.89 14.39 13.02
C TYR A 344 25.52 15.85 13.35
N ASN A 345 24.24 16.17 13.55
CA ASN A 345 23.74 17.51 13.86
C ASN A 345 22.82 17.46 15.09
N LYS A 346 23.27 18.03 16.21
CA LYS A 346 22.56 17.96 17.49
C LYS A 346 21.17 18.65 17.43
N GLU A 347 21.08 19.81 16.81
CA GLU A 347 19.83 20.58 16.73
C GLU A 347 18.78 19.83 15.92
N LEU A 348 19.16 19.31 14.75
CA LEU A 348 18.30 18.50 13.89
C LEU A 348 17.93 17.17 14.56
N HIS A 349 18.85 16.56 15.32
CA HIS A 349 18.59 15.36 16.10
C HIS A 349 17.51 15.60 17.16
N ASP A 350 17.63 16.68 17.95
CA ASP A 350 16.69 17.01 19.02
C ASP A 350 15.30 17.36 18.43
N MET A 351 15.27 18.11 17.32
CA MET A 351 14.04 18.40 16.59
C MET A 351 13.37 17.12 16.08
N THR A 352 14.15 16.21 15.47
CA THR A 352 13.65 14.96 14.92
C THR A 352 13.13 14.04 16.03
N THR A 353 13.84 13.96 17.16
CA THR A 353 13.44 13.17 18.32
C THR A 353 12.08 13.62 18.85
N ASN A 354 11.90 14.92 19.08
CA ASN A 354 10.63 15.48 19.53
C ASN A 354 9.50 15.26 18.52
N ALA A 355 9.81 15.39 17.25
CA ALA A 355 8.85 15.18 16.18
C ALA A 355 8.41 13.71 16.07
N ILE A 356 9.31 12.74 16.26
CA ILE A 356 8.96 11.30 16.32
C ILE A 356 7.98 11.04 17.48
N CYS A 357 8.24 11.58 18.68
CA CYS A 357 7.36 11.41 19.84
C CYS A 357 5.95 11.97 19.58
N LEU A 358 5.86 13.20 19.05
CA LEU A 358 4.57 13.82 18.74
C LEU A 358 3.79 13.04 17.67
N PHE A 359 4.48 12.59 16.61
CA PHE A 359 3.86 11.84 15.53
C PHE A 359 3.42 10.45 15.98
N ALA A 360 4.19 9.79 16.86
CA ALA A 360 3.87 8.47 17.38
C ALA A 360 2.51 8.44 18.10
N LEU A 361 2.15 9.51 18.80
CA LEU A 361 0.85 9.66 19.45
C LEU A 361 -0.32 9.63 18.45
N SER A 362 -0.13 10.18 17.24
CA SER A 362 -1.17 10.19 16.21
C SER A 362 -1.50 8.78 15.70
N TYR A 363 -0.56 7.86 15.77
CA TYR A 363 -0.76 6.50 15.31
C TYR A 363 -1.62 5.65 16.26
N ILE A 364 -1.84 6.07 17.51
CA ILE A 364 -2.73 5.37 18.46
C ILE A 364 -4.14 5.25 17.87
N ILE A 365 -4.63 6.31 17.24
CA ILE A 365 -5.98 6.34 16.63
C ILE A 365 -5.97 5.83 15.19
N SER A 366 -4.85 5.99 14.48
CA SER A 366 -4.74 5.67 13.06
C SER A 366 -5.04 4.21 12.75
N GLY A 367 -4.61 3.27 13.61
CA GLY A 367 -4.86 1.84 13.44
C GLY A 367 -6.35 1.50 13.43
N ILE A 368 -7.12 2.10 14.34
CA ILE A 368 -8.58 1.91 14.43
C ILE A 368 -9.26 2.46 13.17
N ASN A 369 -8.84 3.63 12.70
CA ASN A 369 -9.41 4.26 11.50
C ASN A 369 -9.11 3.46 10.23
N ILE A 370 -7.89 2.92 10.09
CA ILE A 370 -7.51 2.04 8.96
C ILE A 370 -8.38 0.79 8.98
N PHE A 371 -8.50 0.15 10.13
CA PHE A 371 -9.32 -1.04 10.30
C PHE A 371 -10.80 -0.77 10.06
N ALA A 372 -11.34 0.35 10.53
CA ALA A 372 -12.74 0.72 10.32
C ALA A 372 -13.08 0.81 8.81
N SER A 373 -12.22 1.48 8.02
CA SER A 373 -12.38 1.52 6.57
C SER A 373 -12.36 0.12 5.96
N ALA A 374 -11.36 -0.71 6.30
CA ALA A 374 -11.24 -2.08 5.80
C ALA A 374 -12.42 -2.97 6.24
N PHE A 375 -12.94 -2.78 7.46
CA PHE A 375 -14.09 -3.49 7.98
C PHE A 375 -15.34 -3.22 7.15
N PHE A 376 -15.66 -1.94 6.85
CA PHE A 376 -16.79 -1.59 6.00
C PHE A 376 -16.59 -2.06 4.54
N THR A 377 -15.37 -2.04 4.01
CA THR A 377 -15.06 -2.66 2.72
C THR A 377 -15.37 -4.16 2.75
N ALA A 378 -14.96 -4.87 3.79
CA ALA A 378 -15.21 -6.31 3.95
C ALA A 378 -16.72 -6.64 4.07
N LEU A 379 -17.52 -5.73 4.66
CA LEU A 379 -18.98 -5.80 4.69
C LEU A 379 -19.64 -5.41 3.35
N ASN A 380 -18.85 -5.13 2.30
CA ASN A 380 -19.31 -4.64 1.00
C ASN A 380 -20.08 -3.30 1.08
N ASN A 381 -19.74 -2.45 2.04
CA ASN A 381 -20.22 -1.09 2.17
C ASN A 381 -19.13 -0.07 1.79
N GLY A 382 -18.84 0.00 0.49
CA GLY A 382 -17.77 0.83 -0.05
C GLY A 382 -17.95 2.32 0.17
N LEU A 383 -19.20 2.80 0.23
CA LEU A 383 -19.48 4.22 0.46
C LEU A 383 -19.00 4.67 1.83
N VAL A 384 -19.36 3.94 2.89
CA VAL A 384 -18.92 4.25 4.26
C VAL A 384 -17.41 4.14 4.38
N SER A 385 -16.82 3.10 3.79
CA SER A 385 -15.36 2.94 3.74
C SER A 385 -14.67 4.12 3.06
N ALA A 386 -15.16 4.56 1.90
CA ALA A 386 -14.60 5.69 1.16
C ALA A 386 -14.72 7.01 1.94
N ILE A 387 -15.85 7.26 2.60
CA ILE A 387 -16.06 8.45 3.45
C ILE A 387 -15.06 8.45 4.61
N ILE A 388 -14.90 7.34 5.32
CA ILE A 388 -13.93 7.22 6.42
C ILE A 388 -12.51 7.49 5.92
N SER A 389 -12.12 6.89 4.80
CA SER A 389 -10.81 7.10 4.21
C SER A 389 -10.59 8.55 3.78
N PHE A 390 -11.56 9.15 3.09
CA PHE A 390 -11.49 10.53 2.62
C PHE A 390 -11.36 11.54 3.77
N LEU A 391 -12.21 11.41 4.78
CA LEU A 391 -12.15 12.28 5.95
C LEU A 391 -10.81 12.15 6.67
N ARG A 392 -10.34 10.92 6.91
CA ARG A 392 -9.08 10.65 7.62
C ARG A 392 -7.86 11.13 6.86
N THR A 393 -7.77 10.83 5.55
CA THR A 393 -6.52 11.01 4.79
C THR A 393 -6.43 12.36 4.09
N LEU A 394 -7.55 13.02 3.84
CA LEU A 394 -7.56 14.30 3.14
C LEU A 394 -8.11 15.42 4.01
N VAL A 395 -9.39 15.33 4.39
CA VAL A 395 -10.10 16.47 4.99
C VAL A 395 -9.47 16.90 6.31
N PHE A 396 -9.33 15.98 7.26
CA PHE A 396 -8.76 16.34 8.56
C PHE A 396 -7.29 16.73 8.47
N GLN A 397 -6.50 16.06 7.64
CA GLN A 397 -5.09 16.40 7.51
C GLN A 397 -4.90 17.79 6.90
N ILE A 398 -5.61 18.12 5.82
CA ILE A 398 -5.55 19.44 5.21
C ILE A 398 -6.05 20.51 6.19
N ALA A 399 -7.19 20.27 6.85
CA ALA A 399 -7.73 21.22 7.83
C ALA A 399 -6.73 21.52 8.95
N PHE A 400 -6.12 20.49 9.54
CA PHE A 400 -5.14 20.68 10.63
C PHE A 400 -3.85 21.36 10.14
N ILE A 401 -3.34 21.03 8.95
CA ILE A 401 -2.18 21.72 8.38
C ILE A 401 -2.45 23.21 8.31
N PHE A 402 -3.58 23.65 7.76
CA PHE A 402 -3.86 25.08 7.62
C PHE A 402 -4.21 25.77 8.94
N ILE A 403 -4.94 25.11 9.86
CA ILE A 403 -5.28 25.66 11.18
C ILE A 403 -4.01 25.90 11.99
N LEU A 404 -3.11 24.91 12.09
CA LEU A 404 -1.87 25.04 12.85
C LEU A 404 -0.94 26.08 12.24
N CYS A 405 -0.77 26.09 10.92
CA CYS A 405 0.05 27.09 10.25
C CYS A 405 -0.50 28.51 10.38
N SER A 406 -1.83 28.67 10.48
CA SER A 406 -2.44 29.99 10.68
C SER A 406 -2.21 30.55 12.10
N GLN A 407 -2.10 29.67 13.10
CA GLN A 407 -1.82 30.06 14.49
C GLN A 407 -0.37 30.53 14.69
N GLN A 408 0.60 29.91 14.01
CA GLN A 408 2.00 30.34 14.06
C GLN A 408 2.25 31.74 13.47
N LYS A 409 1.38 32.25 12.61
CA LYS A 409 1.45 33.64 12.13
C LYS A 409 1.04 34.71 13.16
N LYS A 410 0.46 34.27 14.31
CA LYS A 410 -0.02 35.17 15.37
C LYS A 410 0.91 35.24 16.59
N ILE A 411 2.00 34.46 16.58
CA ILE A 411 3.11 34.53 17.54
C ILE A 411 4.34 35.08 16.83
#